data_ee0f44ff3d517f956b57ee5d3a5f870d
#
_entry.id   ee0f44ff3d517f956b57ee5d3a5f870d
#
_cell.length_a   1.000
_cell.length_b   1.000
_cell.length_c   1.000
_cell.angle_alpha   90.00
_cell.angle_beta   90.00
_cell.angle_gamma   90.00
#
_symmetry.space_group_name_H-M   'P 1'
#
loop_
_entity.id
_entity.type
_entity.pdbx_description
1 polymer ?
#
loop_
_entity_poly.entity_id
_entity_poly.type
_entity_poly.pdbx_seq_one_letter_code
_entity_poly.pdbx_strand_id
1 'polypeptide(L)'
;MTLDELYNFIKNVLEYKVEILGQWNNKKEIDFILYDSFSITCGFDEHGSFGAKLNLPNNLATTYFLGFDCSLIENNEKSIKDALKKIDSYCQSRLPDKFLKEYDRVYKKNGHYIDY
;
A
#
# COMPACT_ATOMS: atom_id res chain seq x y z
N MET A 1 -11.85 1.41 -12.22
CA MET A 1 -11.95 0.71 -10.91
C MET A 1 -12.60 1.62 -9.89
N THR A 2 -13.55 1.11 -9.13
CA THR A 2 -14.15 1.86 -8.02
C THR A 2 -13.28 1.74 -6.76
N LEU A 3 -13.60 2.53 -5.74
CA LEU A 3 -12.85 2.47 -4.47
C LEU A 3 -13.02 1.11 -3.78
N ASP A 4 -14.22 0.54 -3.84
CA ASP A 4 -14.47 -0.80 -3.28
C ASP A 4 -13.66 -1.87 -4.02
N GLU A 5 -13.57 -1.77 -5.33
CA GLU A 5 -12.74 -2.65 -6.14
C GLU A 5 -11.26 -2.48 -5.80
N LEU A 6 -10.82 -1.24 -5.60
CA LEU A 6 -9.45 -0.95 -5.18
C LEU A 6 -9.12 -1.58 -3.83
N TYR A 7 -10.03 -1.49 -2.88
CA TYR A 7 -9.86 -2.11 -1.56
C TYR A 7 -9.55 -3.61 -1.69
N ASN A 8 -10.37 -4.32 -2.46
CA ASN A 8 -10.18 -5.75 -2.68
C ASN A 8 -8.91 -6.04 -3.49
N PHE A 9 -8.61 -5.19 -4.46
CA PHE A 9 -7.43 -5.34 -5.30
C PHE A 9 -6.13 -5.20 -4.49
N ILE A 10 -6.08 -4.22 -3.58
CA ILE A 10 -4.93 -4.05 -2.68
C ILE A 10 -4.70 -5.31 -1.86
N LYS A 11 -5.77 -5.87 -1.29
CA LYS A 11 -5.66 -7.11 -0.50
C LYS A 11 -5.18 -8.28 -1.33
N ASN A 12 -5.63 -8.38 -2.58
CA ASN A 12 -5.23 -9.47 -3.47
C ASN A 12 -3.78 -9.35 -3.92
N VAL A 13 -3.30 -8.13 -4.20
CA VAL A 13 -1.94 -7.92 -4.68
C VAL A 13 -0.91 -8.02 -3.55
N LEU A 14 -1.20 -7.42 -2.41
CA LEU A 14 -0.26 -7.33 -1.29
C LEU A 14 -0.41 -8.47 -0.28
N GLU A 15 -1.53 -9.17 -0.30
CA GLU A 15 -1.78 -10.38 0.49
C GLU A 15 -1.56 -10.14 1.99
N TYR A 16 -0.83 -11.06 2.65
CA TYR A 16 -0.58 -10.99 4.10
C TYR A 16 0.25 -9.79 4.54
N LYS A 17 0.87 -9.09 3.60
CA LYS A 17 1.75 -7.94 3.90
C LYS A 17 1.00 -6.67 4.26
N VAL A 18 -0.29 -6.61 3.92
CA VAL A 18 -1.09 -5.39 4.08
C VAL A 18 -2.14 -5.55 5.18
N GLU A 19 -2.33 -4.46 5.93
CA GLU A 19 -3.45 -4.30 6.84
C GLU A 19 -4.16 -3.01 6.47
N ILE A 20 -5.42 -3.10 6.06
CA ILE A 20 -6.21 -1.92 5.70
C ILE A 20 -6.72 -1.25 6.97
N LEU A 21 -6.43 0.03 7.13
CA LEU A 21 -6.84 0.81 8.28
C LEU A 21 -8.21 1.44 8.10
N GLY A 22 -8.55 1.85 6.88
CA GLY A 22 -9.83 2.46 6.63
C GLY A 22 -10.03 2.84 5.17
N GLN A 23 -11.30 3.02 4.81
CA GLN A 23 -11.71 3.49 3.50
C GLN A 23 -12.58 4.74 3.70
N TRP A 24 -12.19 5.85 3.08
CA TRP A 24 -12.85 7.13 3.22
C TRP A 24 -13.51 7.51 1.90
N ASN A 25 -14.80 7.15 1.75
CA ASN A 25 -15.52 7.31 0.49
C ASN A 25 -15.64 8.76 0.04
N ASN A 26 -15.78 9.70 0.98
CA ASN A 26 -15.89 11.13 0.66
C ASN A 26 -14.59 11.72 0.10
N LYS A 27 -13.46 11.15 0.46
CA LYS A 27 -12.13 11.56 -0.04
C LYS A 27 -11.63 10.66 -1.16
N LYS A 28 -12.32 9.56 -1.42
CA LYS A 28 -11.90 8.51 -2.36
C LYS A 28 -10.51 7.97 -2.03
N GLU A 29 -10.26 7.72 -0.75
CA GLU A 29 -8.96 7.29 -0.25
C GLU A 29 -9.06 6.02 0.59
N ILE A 30 -7.99 5.24 0.57
CA ILE A 30 -7.81 4.06 1.43
C ILE A 30 -6.47 4.20 2.14
N ASP A 31 -6.49 4.02 3.46
CA ASP A 31 -5.28 4.02 4.28
C ASP A 31 -4.93 2.58 4.63
N PHE A 32 -3.66 2.22 4.48
CA PHE A 32 -3.20 0.89 4.84
C PHE A 32 -1.76 0.93 5.36
N ILE A 33 -1.37 -0.15 6.04
CA ILE A 33 -0.01 -0.33 6.54
C ILE A 33 0.60 -1.56 5.87
N LEU A 34 1.85 -1.43 5.39
CA LEU A 34 2.64 -2.52 4.87
C LEU A 34 3.69 -2.95 5.89
N TYR A 35 3.82 -4.25 6.11
CA TYR A 35 4.81 -4.85 7.03
C TYR A 35 4.75 -4.27 8.45
N ASP A 36 3.57 -3.85 8.89
CA ASP A 36 3.37 -3.20 10.19
C ASP A 36 4.27 -1.96 10.39
N SER A 37 4.87 -1.45 9.33
CA SER A 37 5.91 -0.42 9.42
C SER A 37 5.67 0.83 8.58
N PHE A 38 4.99 0.70 7.44
CA PHE A 38 4.83 1.81 6.49
C PHE A 38 3.36 2.15 6.30
N SER A 39 2.98 3.37 6.67
CA SER A 39 1.63 3.89 6.47
C SER A 39 1.53 4.51 5.08
N ILE A 40 0.55 4.07 4.31
CA ILE A 40 0.34 4.51 2.93
C ILE A 40 -1.11 4.92 2.74
N THR A 41 -1.31 6.02 2.01
CA THR A 41 -2.64 6.47 1.58
C THR A 41 -2.68 6.41 0.06
N CYS A 42 -3.69 5.76 -0.49
CA CYS A 42 -3.91 5.71 -1.94
C CYS A 42 -5.36 6.01 -2.26
N GLY A 43 -5.63 6.33 -3.52
CA GLY A 43 -6.99 6.61 -3.93
C GLY A 43 -7.05 7.19 -5.33
N PHE A 44 -8.20 7.82 -5.62
CA PHE A 44 -8.46 8.43 -6.93
C PHE A 44 -8.66 9.93 -6.77
N ASP A 45 -8.13 10.69 -7.74
CA ASP A 45 -8.34 12.13 -7.79
C ASP A 45 -9.69 12.45 -8.47
N GLU A 46 -9.98 13.75 -8.68
CA GLU A 46 -11.23 14.20 -9.30
C GLU A 46 -11.36 13.77 -10.76
N HIS A 47 -10.23 13.42 -11.41
CA HIS A 47 -10.22 12.93 -12.79
C HIS A 47 -10.21 11.40 -12.86
N GLY A 48 -10.23 10.73 -11.72
CA GLY A 48 -10.22 9.27 -11.64
C GLY A 48 -8.84 8.63 -11.75
N SER A 49 -7.78 9.43 -11.78
CA SER A 49 -6.41 8.89 -11.77
C SER A 49 -6.04 8.34 -10.41
N PHE A 50 -5.27 7.26 -10.40
CA PHE A 50 -4.79 6.65 -9.17
C PHE A 50 -3.56 7.39 -8.65
N GLY A 51 -3.48 7.52 -7.34
CA GLY A 51 -2.31 8.06 -6.67
C GLY A 51 -2.07 7.36 -5.35
N ALA A 52 -0.82 7.35 -4.92
CA ALA A 52 -0.42 6.78 -3.63
C ALA A 52 0.70 7.59 -3.02
N LYS A 53 0.69 7.69 -1.70
CA LYS A 53 1.74 8.40 -0.97
C LYS A 53 2.12 7.64 0.28
N LEU A 54 3.41 7.71 0.63
CA LEU A 54 3.91 7.23 1.89
C LEU A 54 3.73 8.34 2.93
N ASN A 55 3.10 8.03 4.05
CA ASN A 55 2.89 9.01 5.12
C ASN A 55 4.15 9.09 5.98
N LEU A 56 4.92 10.15 5.74
CA LEU A 56 6.19 10.37 6.42
C LEU A 56 6.04 11.48 7.46
N PRO A 57 6.76 11.39 8.58
CA PRO A 57 6.80 12.49 9.53
C PRO A 57 7.47 13.71 8.89
N ASN A 58 7.08 14.89 9.36
CA ASN A 58 7.65 16.17 8.92
C ASN A 58 7.33 16.59 7.47
N ASN A 59 6.25 16.06 6.89
CA ASN A 59 5.75 16.45 5.56
C ASN A 59 6.79 16.36 4.44
N LEU A 60 7.64 15.35 4.50
CA LEU A 60 8.63 15.11 3.45
C LEU A 60 7.92 14.64 2.17
N ALA A 61 8.45 15.03 1.02
CA ALA A 61 7.87 14.67 -0.27
C ALA A 61 7.99 13.16 -0.51
N THR A 62 6.86 12.51 -0.71
CA THR A 62 6.80 11.06 -0.93
C THR A 62 7.63 10.62 -2.13
N THR A 63 7.49 11.33 -3.26
CA THR A 63 8.18 11.01 -4.50
C THR A 63 9.70 10.96 -4.32
N TYR A 64 10.24 11.88 -3.53
CA TYR A 64 11.67 11.92 -3.25
C TYR A 64 12.16 10.65 -2.58
N PHE A 65 11.38 10.11 -1.63
CA PHE A 65 11.77 8.93 -0.87
C PHE A 65 11.49 7.63 -1.57
N LEU A 66 10.43 7.57 -2.40
CA LEU A 66 10.10 6.38 -3.16
C LEU A 66 10.99 6.21 -4.39
N GLY A 67 11.57 7.29 -4.89
CA GLY A 67 12.38 7.26 -6.10
C GLY A 67 11.57 7.13 -7.39
N PHE A 68 10.26 7.26 -7.32
CA PHE A 68 9.37 7.26 -8.46
C PHE A 68 8.08 8.00 -8.11
N ASP A 69 7.36 8.45 -9.14
CA ASP A 69 6.11 9.18 -8.95
C ASP A 69 4.92 8.21 -8.95
N CYS A 70 4.17 8.20 -7.85
CA CYS A 70 2.95 7.41 -7.69
C CYS A 70 1.68 8.25 -7.86
N SER A 71 1.76 9.35 -8.62
CA SER A 71 0.58 10.18 -8.91
C SER A 71 0.21 10.08 -10.38
N LEU A 72 -1.04 10.40 -10.71
CA LEU A 72 -1.56 10.43 -12.07
C LEU A 72 -1.39 9.11 -12.84
N ILE A 73 -1.53 8.01 -12.11
CA ILE A 73 -1.46 6.66 -12.69
C ILE A 73 -2.83 6.31 -13.27
N GLU A 74 -2.83 5.67 -14.44
CA GLU A 74 -4.08 5.27 -15.09
C GLU A 74 -4.88 4.34 -14.19
N ASN A 75 -6.21 4.55 -14.17
CA ASN A 75 -7.12 3.74 -13.38
C ASN A 75 -7.43 2.42 -14.10
N ASN A 76 -6.46 1.52 -14.12
CA ASN A 76 -6.62 0.16 -14.61
C ASN A 76 -5.80 -0.81 -13.76
N GLU A 77 -6.16 -2.09 -13.83
CA GLU A 77 -5.53 -3.10 -12.98
C GLU A 77 -4.03 -3.19 -13.15
N LYS A 78 -3.54 -3.15 -14.40
CA LYS A 78 -2.10 -3.29 -14.68
C LYS A 78 -1.30 -2.15 -14.07
N SER A 79 -1.73 -0.92 -14.32
CA SER A 79 -1.01 0.27 -13.83
C SER A 79 -1.01 0.36 -12.32
N ILE A 80 -2.14 0.07 -11.70
CA ILE A 80 -2.27 0.09 -10.24
C ILE A 80 -1.46 -1.05 -9.62
N LYS A 81 -1.49 -2.24 -10.21
CA LYS A 81 -0.70 -3.38 -9.76
C LYS A 81 0.79 -3.08 -9.78
N ASP A 82 1.27 -2.48 -10.88
CA ASP A 82 2.68 -2.09 -11.01
C ASP A 82 3.07 -1.07 -9.94
N ALA A 83 2.21 -0.10 -9.67
CA ALA A 83 2.45 0.89 -8.62
C ALA A 83 2.51 0.24 -7.23
N LEU A 84 1.58 -0.64 -6.91
CA LEU A 84 1.57 -1.35 -5.63
C LEU A 84 2.81 -2.22 -5.45
N LYS A 85 3.26 -2.89 -6.51
CA LYS A 85 4.48 -3.69 -6.47
C LYS A 85 5.73 -2.85 -6.25
N LYS A 86 5.79 -1.66 -6.84
CA LYS A 86 6.91 -0.73 -6.62
C LYS A 86 6.95 -0.25 -5.17
N ILE A 87 5.79 0.05 -4.60
CA ILE A 87 5.68 0.45 -3.19
C ILE A 87 6.15 -0.70 -2.30
N ASP A 88 5.70 -1.91 -2.58
CA ASP A 88 6.11 -3.11 -1.83
C ASP A 88 7.63 -3.31 -1.88
N SER A 89 8.22 -3.21 -3.07
CA SER A 89 9.68 -3.35 -3.26
C SER A 89 10.44 -2.28 -2.48
N TYR A 90 9.95 -1.04 -2.51
CA TYR A 90 10.57 0.04 -1.72
C TYR A 90 10.55 -0.29 -0.23
N CYS A 91 9.41 -0.72 0.28
CA CYS A 91 9.27 -1.05 1.70
C CYS A 91 10.18 -2.22 2.09
N GLN A 92 10.26 -3.25 1.26
CA GLN A 92 11.16 -4.39 1.50
C GLN A 92 12.62 -3.95 1.57
N SER A 93 13.02 -3.03 0.68
CA SER A 93 14.40 -2.55 0.65
C SER A 93 14.81 -1.74 1.89
N ARG A 94 13.83 -1.27 2.66
CA ARG A 94 14.05 -0.48 3.88
C ARG A 94 13.98 -1.31 5.16
N LEU A 95 13.65 -2.59 5.06
CA LEU A 95 13.52 -3.46 6.22
C LEU A 95 14.66 -4.48 6.24
N PRO A 96 15.21 -4.80 7.44
CA PRO A 96 16.22 -5.83 7.54
C PRO A 96 15.69 -7.20 7.11
N ASP A 97 16.56 -8.02 6.50
CA ASP A 97 16.19 -9.37 6.07
C ASP A 97 15.66 -10.20 7.24
N LYS A 98 16.24 -10.04 8.42
CA LYS A 98 15.80 -10.75 9.61
C LYS A 98 14.36 -10.40 9.98
N PHE A 99 14.00 -9.12 9.87
CA PHE A 99 12.62 -8.68 10.11
C PHE A 99 11.66 -9.29 9.08
N LEU A 100 12.03 -9.28 7.80
CA LEU A 100 11.18 -9.82 6.73
C LEU A 100 10.94 -11.31 6.91
N LYS A 101 11.96 -12.08 7.29
CA LYS A 101 11.84 -13.51 7.56
C LYS A 101 10.89 -13.78 8.73
N GLU A 102 11.01 -13.00 9.79
CA GLU A 102 10.16 -13.15 10.96
C GLU A 102 8.72 -12.74 10.68
N TYR A 103 8.54 -11.66 9.90
CA TYR A 103 7.22 -11.21 9.47
C TYR A 103 6.53 -12.29 8.63
N ASP A 104 7.25 -12.87 7.67
CA ASP A 104 6.72 -13.95 6.83
C ASP A 104 6.33 -15.16 7.67
N ARG A 105 7.15 -15.53 8.66
CA ARG A 105 6.89 -16.66 9.54
C ARG A 105 5.59 -16.47 10.31
N VAL A 106 5.36 -15.23 10.80
CA VAL A 106 4.19 -14.94 11.64
C VAL A 106 2.91 -14.78 10.81
N TYR A 107 2.99 -14.06 9.70
CA TYR A 107 1.78 -13.61 8.99
C TYR A 107 1.46 -14.38 7.71
N LYS A 108 2.40 -15.04 7.09
CA LYS A 108 2.18 -15.68 5.79
C LYS A 108 1.10 -16.75 5.83
N LYS A 109 1.00 -17.50 6.93
CA LYS A 109 0.00 -18.57 7.09
C LYS A 109 -1.29 -18.06 7.73
N ASN A 110 -1.21 -17.12 8.66
CA ASN A 110 -2.31 -16.74 9.54
C ASN A 110 -2.88 -15.34 9.26
N GLY A 111 -2.22 -14.56 8.37
CA GLY A 111 -2.59 -13.17 8.16
C GLY A 111 -2.42 -12.34 9.43
N HIS A 112 -3.11 -11.21 9.52
CA HIS A 112 -3.05 -10.32 10.68
C HIS A 112 -4.00 -10.74 11.81
N TYR A 113 -4.81 -11.77 11.60
CA TYR A 113 -5.71 -12.31 12.59
C TYR A 113 -5.13 -13.62 13.10
N ILE A 114 -4.34 -13.51 14.16
CA ILE A 114 -3.76 -14.68 14.81
C ILE A 114 -4.64 -15.03 16.01
N ASP A 115 -5.23 -16.22 15.99
CA ASP A 115 -5.98 -16.72 17.13
C ASP A 115 -4.99 -17.24 18.18
N TYR A 116 -5.05 -16.62 19.32
CA TYR A 116 -4.25 -17.06 20.47
C TYR A 116 -5.06 -18.01 21.33
#